data_c093a34967514160bc3b5b252fb52775
#
_entry.id   c093a34967514160bc3b5b252fb52775
#
_cell.length_a   1.000
_cell.length_b   1.000
_cell.length_c   1.000
_cell.angle_alpha   90.00
_cell.angle_beta   90.00
_cell.angle_gamma   90.00
#
_symmetry.space_group_name_H-M   'P 1'
#
loop_
_entity.id
_entity.type
_entity.pdbx_description
1 polymer ?
#
loop_
_entity_poly.entity_id
_entity_poly.type
_entity_poly.pdbx_seq_one_letter_code
_entity_poly.pdbx_strand_id
1 'polypeptide(L)'
;MKNVEVTINPTEIRSVNYSNAFSKKPGEKISLSIKSEASIKLNPTNPVVAIVIVKVTVEDPDKCINMEIETITGVTVSTFIDNLDQFIKERYLPVIIICANEKVRALSAMMGTPIKVPNPRFGMAISGNNGQTDGLTQ
;
A
#
# COMPACT_ATOMS: atom_id res chain seq x y z
N MET A 1 12.40 -11.77 28.63
CA MET A 1 12.02 -11.51 27.27
C MET A 1 12.61 -10.19 26.80
N LYS A 2 13.18 -10.21 25.65
CA LYS A 2 13.78 -8.97 25.14
C LYS A 2 12.74 -8.11 24.48
N ASN A 3 12.82 -6.84 24.74
CA ASN A 3 12.01 -5.88 24.02
C ASN A 3 12.67 -5.58 22.69
N VAL A 4 11.91 -5.69 21.63
CA VAL A 4 12.39 -5.37 20.30
C VAL A 4 11.85 -4.01 19.92
N GLU A 5 12.74 -3.11 19.58
CA GLU A 5 12.34 -1.82 19.08
C GLU A 5 12.23 -1.89 17.58
N VAL A 6 11.13 -1.40 17.07
CA VAL A 6 10.87 -1.40 15.63
C VAL A 6 10.76 0.04 15.17
N THR A 7 11.56 0.38 14.17
CA THR A 7 11.51 1.71 13.57
C THR A 7 10.92 1.58 12.19
N ILE A 8 9.83 2.29 11.97
CA ILE A 8 9.21 2.34 10.65
C ILE A 8 9.57 3.69 10.05
N ASN A 9 10.33 3.66 8.97
CA ASN A 9 10.76 4.90 8.33
C ASN A 9 9.59 5.51 7.57
N PRO A 10 9.67 6.80 7.24
CA PRO A 10 8.60 7.42 6.47
C PRO A 10 8.40 6.71 5.15
N THR A 11 7.14 6.57 4.77
CA THR A 11 6.78 5.95 3.49
C THR A 11 7.10 6.92 2.36
N GLU A 12 7.73 6.39 1.32
CA GLU A 12 8.07 7.19 0.15
C GLU A 12 7.40 6.61 -1.08
N ILE A 13 7.11 7.47 -2.04
CA ILE A 13 6.57 7.03 -3.31
C ILE A 13 7.74 6.63 -4.19
N ARG A 14 7.75 5.36 -4.63
CA ARG A 14 8.84 4.82 -5.41
C ARG A 14 8.61 5.00 -6.90
N SER A 15 7.38 4.81 -7.35
CA SER A 15 7.07 4.97 -8.76
C SER A 15 5.61 5.31 -8.94
N VAL A 16 5.32 6.02 -9.99
CA VAL A 16 3.97 6.43 -10.36
C VAL A 16 3.81 6.23 -11.85
N ASN A 17 2.73 5.57 -12.23
CA ASN A 17 2.35 5.41 -13.61
C ASN A 17 0.92 5.89 -13.71
N TYR A 18 0.65 6.90 -14.49
CA TYR A 18 -0.69 7.46 -14.56
C TYR A 18 -1.02 7.84 -15.97
N SER A 19 -2.16 7.39 -16.45
CA SER A 19 -2.69 7.84 -17.71
C SER A 19 -4.18 8.06 -17.55
N ASN A 20 -4.69 9.08 -18.20
CA ASN A 20 -6.09 9.43 -18.13
C ASN A 20 -6.52 9.88 -19.53
N ALA A 21 -7.12 8.96 -20.26
CA ALA A 21 -7.67 9.26 -21.57
C ALA A 21 -9.19 9.42 -21.50
N PHE A 22 -9.70 9.62 -20.31
CA PHE A 22 -11.12 9.66 -20.09
C PHE A 22 -11.68 11.00 -20.50
N SER A 23 -12.70 10.97 -21.37
CA SER A 23 -13.37 12.17 -21.81
C SER A 23 -14.78 12.11 -21.26
N LYS A 24 -14.98 12.67 -20.08
CA LYS A 24 -16.22 12.52 -19.39
C LYS A 24 -16.94 13.84 -19.24
N LYS A 25 -18.25 13.82 -19.38
CA LYS A 25 -19.04 15.02 -19.18
C LYS A 25 -19.16 15.32 -17.69
N PRO A 26 -19.25 16.60 -17.33
CA PRO A 26 -19.44 16.95 -15.92
C PRO A 26 -20.66 16.27 -15.32
N GLY A 27 -20.52 15.77 -14.12
CA GLY A 27 -21.62 15.14 -13.43
C GLY A 27 -21.77 13.64 -13.64
N GLU A 28 -21.06 13.07 -14.62
CA GLU A 28 -21.08 11.62 -14.78
C GLU A 28 -20.26 10.96 -13.70
N LYS A 29 -20.70 9.78 -13.30
CA LYS A 29 -19.95 9.01 -12.30
C LYS A 29 -18.99 8.07 -12.98
N ILE A 30 -17.82 7.90 -12.35
CA ILE A 30 -16.82 6.96 -12.80
C ILE A 30 -16.72 5.86 -11.76
N SER A 31 -16.75 4.63 -12.21
CA SER A 31 -16.55 3.47 -11.35
C SER A 31 -15.09 3.10 -11.42
N LEU A 32 -14.40 3.12 -10.31
CA LEU A 32 -12.98 2.77 -10.26
C LEU A 32 -12.78 1.50 -9.47
N SER A 33 -11.91 0.65 -9.97
CA SER A 33 -11.51 -0.56 -9.30
C SER A 33 -10.15 -0.32 -8.68
N ILE A 34 -10.00 -0.58 -7.39
CA ILE A 34 -8.77 -0.33 -6.67
C ILE A 34 -8.23 -1.65 -6.12
N LYS A 35 -6.98 -1.94 -6.44
CA LYS A 35 -6.30 -3.12 -5.92
C LYS A 35 -5.07 -2.70 -5.17
N SER A 36 -4.81 -3.37 -4.04
CA SER A 36 -3.59 -3.14 -3.27
C SER A 36 -2.85 -4.44 -3.10
N GLU A 37 -1.56 -4.41 -3.29
CA GLU A 37 -0.69 -5.55 -3.07
C GLU A 37 0.46 -5.10 -2.20
N ALA A 38 0.84 -5.94 -1.24
CA ALA A 38 1.97 -5.64 -0.38
C ALA A 38 2.95 -6.78 -0.42
N SER A 39 4.23 -6.47 -0.45
CA SER A 39 5.27 -7.47 -0.37
C SER A 39 6.34 -7.00 0.59
N ILE A 40 6.97 -7.95 1.27
CA ILE A 40 8.01 -7.66 2.24
C ILE A 40 9.28 -8.30 1.72
N LYS A 41 10.34 -7.48 1.60
CA LYS A 41 11.63 -7.98 1.14
C LYS A 41 12.64 -7.82 2.24
N LEU A 42 13.30 -8.90 2.58
CA LEU A 42 14.35 -8.87 3.58
C LEU A 42 15.66 -8.50 2.93
N ASN A 43 16.49 -7.81 3.69
CA ASN A 43 17.81 -7.42 3.19
C ASN A 43 18.76 -8.61 3.35
N PRO A 44 19.35 -9.11 2.27
CA PRO A 44 20.21 -10.30 2.37
C PRO A 44 21.52 -10.04 3.10
N THR A 45 21.93 -8.78 3.22
CA THR A 45 23.17 -8.47 3.90
C THR A 45 22.98 -7.87 5.28
N ASN A 46 21.75 -7.54 5.63
CA ASN A 46 21.47 -6.95 6.95
C ASN A 46 20.17 -7.53 7.49
N PRO A 47 20.26 -8.49 8.43
CA PRO A 47 19.07 -9.22 8.87
C PRO A 47 18.11 -8.41 9.73
N VAL A 48 18.46 -7.20 10.11
CA VAL A 48 17.56 -6.38 10.91
C VAL A 48 16.85 -5.30 10.09
N VAL A 49 17.00 -5.34 8.78
CA VAL A 49 16.38 -4.36 7.89
C VAL A 49 15.48 -5.09 6.90
N ALA A 50 14.30 -4.53 6.69
CA ALA A 50 13.37 -5.04 5.68
C ALA A 50 12.73 -3.88 4.96
N ILE A 51 12.18 -4.15 3.80
CA ILE A 51 11.50 -3.14 2.98
C ILE A 51 10.11 -3.66 2.68
N VAL A 52 9.11 -2.82 2.89
CA VAL A 52 7.73 -3.15 2.55
C VAL A 52 7.34 -2.32 1.34
N ILE A 53 6.91 -3.00 0.30
CA ILE A 53 6.47 -2.36 -0.93
C ILE A 53 4.97 -2.54 -1.04
N VAL A 54 4.23 -1.42 -1.17
CA VAL A 54 2.79 -1.46 -1.35
C VAL A 54 2.48 -0.84 -2.71
N LYS A 55 1.80 -1.61 -3.54
CA LYS A 55 1.45 -1.19 -4.88
C LYS A 55 -0.06 -1.05 -4.96
N VAL A 56 -0.53 0.11 -5.36
CA VAL A 56 -1.95 0.38 -5.53
C VAL A 56 -2.22 0.62 -7.00
N THR A 57 -3.17 -0.13 -7.53
CA THR A 57 -3.57 -0.02 -8.95
C THR A 57 -5.01 0.42 -9.00
N VAL A 58 -5.29 1.42 -9.81
CA VAL A 58 -6.62 1.98 -9.99
C VAL A 58 -6.97 1.98 -11.47
N GLU A 59 -8.12 1.43 -11.81
CA GLU A 59 -8.57 1.34 -13.20
C GLU A 59 -10.06 1.56 -13.27
N ASP A 60 -10.53 2.12 -14.39
CA ASP A 60 -11.95 2.11 -14.70
C ASP A 60 -12.26 0.92 -15.60
N PRO A 61 -13.54 0.56 -15.79
CA PRO A 61 -13.89 -0.61 -16.60
C PRO A 61 -13.40 -0.56 -18.03
N ASP A 62 -13.34 0.63 -18.62
CA ASP A 62 -12.91 0.79 -20.02
C ASP A 62 -11.42 1.06 -20.12
N LYS A 63 -10.71 1.04 -19.00
CA LYS A 63 -9.27 1.27 -18.93
C LYS A 63 -8.84 2.61 -19.49
N CYS A 64 -9.71 3.59 -19.41
CA CYS A 64 -9.37 4.96 -19.79
C CYS A 64 -8.55 5.63 -18.71
N ILE A 65 -8.77 5.26 -17.44
CA ILE A 65 -7.96 5.73 -16.34
C ILE A 65 -7.14 4.56 -15.82
N ASN A 66 -5.85 4.74 -15.78
CA ASN A 66 -4.96 3.73 -15.23
C ASN A 66 -3.95 4.44 -14.35
N MET A 67 -3.93 4.05 -13.09
CA MET A 67 -3.01 4.65 -12.13
C MET A 67 -2.35 3.52 -11.35
N GLU A 68 -1.03 3.57 -11.26
CA GLU A 68 -0.29 2.58 -10.52
C GLU A 68 0.72 3.33 -9.68
N ILE A 69 0.60 3.21 -8.37
CA ILE A 69 1.47 3.91 -7.45
C ILE A 69 2.14 2.88 -6.55
N GLU A 70 3.45 2.94 -6.50
CA GLU A 70 4.21 2.01 -5.68
C GLU A 70 4.91 2.79 -4.59
N THR A 71 4.70 2.39 -3.34
CA THR A 71 5.35 3.03 -2.20
C THR A 71 6.34 2.06 -1.59
N ILE A 72 7.31 2.62 -0.87
CA ILE A 72 8.32 1.83 -0.20
C ILE A 72 8.46 2.35 1.23
N THR A 73 8.52 1.43 2.17
CA THR A 73 8.66 1.76 3.59
C THR A 73 9.76 0.88 4.17
N GLY A 74 10.78 1.49 4.73
CA GLY A 74 11.83 0.74 5.39
C GLY A 74 11.45 0.42 6.82
N VAL A 75 11.83 -0.76 7.29
CA VAL A 75 11.59 -1.20 8.65
C VAL A 75 12.90 -1.70 9.22
N THR A 76 13.27 -1.21 10.39
CA THR A 76 14.48 -1.63 11.07
C THR A 76 14.10 -2.14 12.45
N VAL A 77 14.66 -3.28 12.84
CA VAL A 77 14.43 -3.82 14.18
C VAL A 77 15.74 -3.78 14.96
N SER A 78 15.64 -3.70 16.26
CA SER A 78 16.80 -3.51 17.13
C SER A 78 17.63 -4.78 17.32
N THR A 79 17.06 -5.94 16.98
CA THR A 79 17.77 -7.20 17.15
C THR A 79 17.28 -8.18 16.12
N PHE A 80 18.06 -9.23 15.89
CA PHE A 80 17.70 -10.25 14.91
C PHE A 80 16.41 -10.95 15.33
N ILE A 81 15.53 -11.15 14.38
CA ILE A 81 14.27 -11.86 14.56
C ILE A 81 14.16 -12.90 13.47
N ASP A 82 13.94 -14.16 13.87
CA ASP A 82 13.67 -15.22 12.90
C ASP A 82 12.36 -14.92 12.20
N ASN A 83 12.33 -15.13 10.88
CA ASN A 83 11.14 -14.87 10.09
C ASN A 83 10.65 -13.44 10.26
N LEU A 84 11.56 -12.50 10.04
CA LEU A 84 11.26 -11.10 10.18
C LEU A 84 10.10 -10.67 9.29
N ASP A 85 10.00 -11.24 8.08
CA ASP A 85 8.89 -10.93 7.20
C ASP A 85 7.55 -11.28 7.83
N GLN A 86 7.46 -12.43 8.46
CA GLN A 86 6.23 -12.84 9.14
C GLN A 86 5.93 -11.94 10.33
N PHE A 87 6.96 -11.57 11.07
CA PHE A 87 6.83 -10.69 12.22
C PHE A 87 6.25 -9.34 11.78
N ILE A 88 6.77 -8.77 10.70
CA ILE A 88 6.29 -7.50 10.18
C ILE A 88 4.86 -7.67 9.66
N LYS A 89 4.60 -8.73 8.93
CA LYS A 89 3.29 -8.96 8.35
C LYS A 89 2.21 -9.05 9.41
N GLU A 90 2.51 -9.72 10.51
CA GLU A 90 1.49 -9.92 11.54
C GLU A 90 1.27 -8.70 12.42
N ARG A 91 2.30 -7.88 12.60
CA ARG A 91 2.22 -6.82 13.61
C ARG A 91 2.19 -5.42 13.04
N TYR A 92 2.88 -5.19 11.92
CA TYR A 92 3.09 -3.83 11.45
C TYR A 92 2.54 -3.54 10.07
N LEU A 93 2.25 -4.57 9.30
CA LEU A 93 1.79 -4.37 7.92
C LEU A 93 0.53 -3.50 7.83
N PRO A 94 -0.47 -3.65 8.70
CA PRO A 94 -1.64 -2.78 8.62
C PRO A 94 -1.30 -1.30 8.77
N VAL A 95 -0.40 -0.96 9.67
CA VAL A 95 0.01 0.43 9.85
C VAL A 95 0.74 0.93 8.62
N ILE A 96 1.60 0.10 8.06
CA ILE A 96 2.38 0.48 6.88
C ILE A 96 1.45 0.69 5.69
N ILE A 97 0.44 -0.16 5.54
CA ILE A 97 -0.54 0.00 4.47
C ILE A 97 -1.32 1.30 4.64
N ILE A 98 -1.69 1.65 5.87
CA ILE A 98 -2.38 2.90 6.11
C ILE A 98 -1.51 4.09 5.70
N CYS A 99 -0.23 4.06 6.04
CA CYS A 99 0.67 5.12 5.64
C CYS A 99 0.82 5.20 4.12
N ALA A 100 0.89 4.04 3.46
CA ALA A 100 0.97 4.01 2.01
C ALA A 100 -0.30 4.56 1.38
N ASN A 101 -1.46 4.19 1.93
CA ASN A 101 -2.73 4.66 1.41
C ASN A 101 -2.87 6.17 1.54
N GLU A 102 -2.34 6.75 2.61
CA GLU A 102 -2.36 8.20 2.76
C GLU A 102 -1.54 8.88 1.69
N LYS A 103 -0.38 8.31 1.36
CA LYS A 103 0.45 8.87 0.29
C LYS A 103 -0.26 8.76 -1.06
N VAL A 104 -0.90 7.62 -1.31
CA VAL A 104 -1.63 7.41 -2.55
C VAL A 104 -2.78 8.40 -2.66
N ARG A 105 -3.51 8.60 -1.58
CA ARG A 105 -4.64 9.52 -1.59
C ARG A 105 -4.18 10.95 -1.85
N ALA A 106 -3.10 11.37 -1.18
CA ALA A 106 -2.60 12.71 -1.34
C ALA A 106 -2.11 12.93 -2.78
N LEU A 107 -1.37 11.96 -3.31
CA LEU A 107 -0.85 12.09 -4.67
C LEU A 107 -1.97 12.10 -5.69
N SER A 108 -2.96 11.23 -5.52
CA SER A 108 -4.07 11.15 -6.49
C SER A 108 -4.85 12.46 -6.51
N ALA A 109 -5.01 13.10 -5.36
CA ALA A 109 -5.67 14.39 -5.31
C ALA A 109 -4.87 15.44 -6.05
N MET A 110 -3.56 15.43 -5.91
CA MET A 110 -2.69 16.37 -6.63
C MET A 110 -2.75 16.15 -8.13
N MET A 111 -3.00 14.92 -8.54
CA MET A 111 -3.08 14.58 -9.96
C MET A 111 -4.46 14.85 -10.55
N GLY A 112 -5.39 15.33 -9.76
CA GLY A 112 -6.72 15.63 -10.26
C GLY A 112 -7.67 14.46 -10.30
N THR A 113 -7.27 13.31 -9.77
CA THR A 113 -8.12 12.13 -9.74
C THR A 113 -8.14 11.58 -8.31
N PRO A 114 -8.77 12.29 -7.37
CA PRO A 114 -8.72 11.83 -5.97
C PRO A 114 -9.41 10.48 -5.81
N ILE A 115 -8.73 9.59 -5.10
CA ILE A 115 -9.26 8.26 -4.82
C ILE A 115 -9.21 8.02 -3.33
N LYS A 116 -10.04 7.09 -2.87
CA LYS A 116 -10.08 6.69 -1.49
C LYS A 116 -9.75 5.23 -1.42
N VAL A 117 -8.56 4.92 -0.91
CA VAL A 117 -8.13 3.54 -0.77
C VAL A 117 -8.58 3.06 0.60
N PRO A 118 -9.29 1.93 0.67
CA PRO A 118 -9.73 1.44 1.97
C PRO A 118 -8.56 0.98 2.82
N ASN A 119 -8.63 1.31 4.10
CA ASN A 119 -7.58 0.89 5.02
C ASN A 119 -7.91 -0.47 5.60
N PRO A 120 -6.88 -1.25 5.93
CA PRO A 120 -7.11 -2.54 6.57
C PRO A 120 -7.64 -2.34 7.98
N ARG A 121 -8.39 -3.31 8.48
CA ARG A 121 -8.83 -3.29 9.87
C ARG A 121 -7.77 -3.94 10.72
N PHE A 122 -7.51 -3.33 11.85
CA PHE A 122 -6.58 -3.93 12.79
C PHE A 122 -7.17 -5.23 13.33
N GLY A 123 -6.30 -6.20 13.53
CA GLY A 123 -6.71 -7.49 14.02
C GLY A 123 -7.15 -8.46 12.96
N MET A 124 -7.34 -8.04 11.74
CA MET A 124 -7.65 -8.94 10.65
C MET A 124 -6.37 -9.50 10.05
N ALA A 125 -6.44 -10.71 9.58
CA ALA A 125 -5.33 -11.28 8.84
C ALA A 125 -5.20 -10.54 7.52
N ILE A 126 -3.99 -10.07 7.24
CA ILE A 126 -3.71 -9.41 5.99
C ILE A 126 -3.03 -10.44 5.11
N SER A 127 -3.68 -10.83 4.05
CA SER A 127 -3.09 -11.78 3.13
C SER A 127 -2.90 -11.12 1.80
N GLY A 128 -2.09 -11.75 1.02
CA GLY A 128 -1.82 -11.20 -0.28
C GLY A 128 -3.01 -11.16 -1.17
N ASN A 129 -4.01 -11.93 -0.87
CA ASN A 129 -5.08 -11.94 -1.77
C ASN A 129 -6.05 -10.93 -1.41
N ASN A 130 -6.04 -10.10 -0.83
CA ASN A 130 -6.90 -9.05 -0.57
C ASN A 130 -8.02 -8.79 -1.48
N GLY A 131 -8.48 -9.74 -2.20
CA GLY A 131 -9.68 -9.57 -2.98
C GLY A 131 -10.79 -9.06 -2.14
N GLN A 132 -10.80 -9.51 -0.94
CA GLN A 132 -11.84 -9.08 -0.05
C GLN A 132 -11.72 -7.62 0.30
N THR A 133 -10.64 -7.00 -0.01
CA THR A 133 -10.59 -5.58 0.23
C THR A 133 -11.64 -4.87 -0.57
N ASP A 134 -12.07 -5.44 -1.66
CA ASP A 134 -13.13 -4.82 -2.40
C ASP A 134 -14.38 -4.71 -1.57
N GLY A 135 -14.63 -5.65 -0.73
CA GLY A 135 -15.77 -5.57 0.15
C GLY A 135 -15.64 -4.45 1.16
N LEU A 136 -14.43 -4.07 1.46
CA LEU A 136 -14.22 -3.02 2.44
C LEU A 136 -14.44 -1.65 1.85
N THR A 137 -14.51 -1.54 0.56
CA THR A 137 -14.70 -0.24 -0.07
C THR A 137 -16.12 0.25 0.09
N GLN A 138 -17.01 -0.57 0.51
CA GLN A 138 -18.42 -0.21 0.58
C GLN A 138 -18.77 0.68 1.74
#